data_9e3e3466867bd9a23aeb27c5b3708081
#
_entry.id   9e3e3466867bd9a23aeb27c5b3708081
#
_cell.length_a   1.000
_cell.length_b   1.000
_cell.length_c   1.000
_cell.angle_alpha   90.00
_cell.angle_beta   90.00
_cell.angle_gamma   90.00
#
_symmetry.space_group_name_H-M   'P 1'
#
loop_
_entity.id
_entity.type
_entity.pdbx_description
1 polymer ?
#
loop_
_entity_poly.entity_id
_entity_poly.type
_entity_poly.pdbx_seq_one_letter_code
_entity_poly.pdbx_strand_id
1 'polypeptide(L)'
;MLRLEPILKQLPVKSYRAGDVIFKPGDTPKFGLIPLSGVINTYSCDHNGIERRIISAKEYELVPNNWLISPSVPVNYYYKAYTDVVCAIADRREFPRLLMSNPEALYELLLVQDNRMQAAKYRIETLIQPKAIDKLLYMFRYMVERVSLPTDKDIG
;
A
#
# COMPACT_ATOMS: atom_id res chain seq x y z
N MET A 1 2.20 -18.84 -5.84
CA MET A 1 0.79 -18.73 -5.42
C MET A 1 0.77 -17.95 -4.12
N LEU A 2 0.10 -16.80 -4.09
CA LEU A 2 0.08 -15.93 -2.91
C LEU A 2 -0.65 -16.64 -1.76
N ARG A 3 0.02 -16.75 -0.62
CA ARG A 3 -0.49 -17.45 0.58
C ARG A 3 -1.53 -16.62 1.33
N LEU A 4 -1.52 -15.32 1.10
CA LEU A 4 -2.50 -14.36 1.63
C LEU A 4 -3.85 -14.45 0.88
N GLU A 5 -3.84 -14.83 -0.38
CA GLU A 5 -5.03 -14.87 -1.25
C GLU A 5 -6.19 -15.71 -0.69
N PRO A 6 -5.98 -16.92 -0.12
CA PRO A 6 -7.06 -17.71 0.46
C PRO A 6 -7.77 -17.02 1.64
N ILE A 7 -7.04 -16.21 2.41
CA ILE A 7 -7.61 -15.41 3.49
C ILE A 7 -8.44 -14.26 2.89
N LEU A 8 -7.89 -13.56 1.90
CA LEU A 8 -8.56 -12.41 1.30
C LEU A 8 -9.87 -12.79 0.61
N LYS A 9 -9.96 -13.99 0.04
CA LYS A 9 -11.19 -14.52 -0.58
C LYS A 9 -12.33 -14.77 0.41
N GLN A 10 -12.04 -14.87 1.70
CA GLN A 10 -13.04 -15.05 2.76
C GLN A 10 -13.59 -13.72 3.28
N LEU A 11 -12.92 -12.60 2.96
CA LEU A 11 -13.29 -11.28 3.45
C LEU A 11 -14.38 -10.64 2.57
N PRO A 12 -15.25 -9.80 3.17
CA PRO A 12 -16.17 -8.98 2.40
C PRO A 12 -15.40 -8.08 1.43
N VAL A 13 -16.03 -7.78 0.29
CA VAL A 13 -15.44 -6.96 -0.77
C VAL A 13 -16.20 -5.65 -0.91
N LYS A 14 -15.47 -4.56 -1.15
CA LYS A 14 -16.03 -3.25 -1.45
C LYS A 14 -15.30 -2.61 -2.64
N SER A 15 -16.05 -2.00 -3.53
CA SER A 15 -15.51 -1.28 -4.68
C SER A 15 -15.59 0.23 -4.48
N TYR A 16 -14.62 0.93 -5.05
CA TYR A 16 -14.55 2.39 -5.10
C TYR A 16 -14.24 2.81 -6.53
N ARG A 17 -14.84 3.91 -6.98
CA ARG A 17 -14.54 4.49 -8.29
C ARG A 17 -13.31 5.39 -8.22
N ALA A 18 -12.64 5.55 -9.34
CA ALA A 18 -11.56 6.52 -9.47
C ALA A 18 -12.00 7.90 -8.98
N GLY A 19 -11.22 8.52 -8.10
CA GLY A 19 -11.49 9.80 -7.46
C GLY A 19 -12.23 9.72 -6.12
N ASP A 20 -12.80 8.59 -5.74
CA ASP A 20 -13.48 8.44 -4.45
C ASP A 20 -12.51 8.69 -3.28
N VAL A 21 -12.96 9.50 -2.31
CA VAL A 21 -12.25 9.68 -1.03
C VAL A 21 -12.66 8.55 -0.09
N ILE A 22 -11.70 7.73 0.27
CA ILE A 22 -11.90 6.55 1.13
C ILE A 22 -11.78 6.91 2.61
N PHE A 23 -10.71 7.63 2.96
CA PHE A 23 -10.48 8.18 4.31
C PHE A 23 -9.99 9.61 4.21
N LYS A 24 -10.36 10.43 5.23
CA LYS A 24 -9.93 11.82 5.39
C LYS A 24 -9.08 11.97 6.65
N PRO A 25 -8.20 12.98 6.73
CA PRO A 25 -7.52 13.32 7.98
C PRO A 25 -8.50 13.45 9.13
N GLY A 26 -8.17 12.83 10.25
CA GLY A 26 -9.03 12.78 11.46
C GLY A 26 -9.96 11.56 11.51
N ASP A 27 -10.20 10.86 10.43
CA ASP A 27 -10.98 9.62 10.46
C ASP A 27 -10.24 8.55 11.28
N THR A 28 -11.01 7.79 12.07
CA THR A 28 -10.53 6.58 12.75
C THR A 28 -11.14 5.37 12.05
N PRO A 29 -10.42 4.73 11.11
CA PRO A 29 -10.97 3.64 10.31
C PRO A 29 -11.38 2.45 11.16
N LYS A 30 -12.63 2.01 11.01
CA LYS A 30 -13.15 0.81 11.70
C LYS A 30 -12.68 -0.50 11.04
N PHE A 31 -12.20 -0.42 9.82
CA PHE A 31 -11.72 -1.54 9.00
C PHE A 31 -10.48 -1.14 8.23
N GLY A 32 -9.64 -2.12 7.92
CA GLY A 32 -8.57 -1.99 6.96
C GLY A 32 -9.06 -2.37 5.56
N LEU A 33 -8.39 -1.87 4.54
CA LEU A 33 -8.63 -2.21 3.15
C LEU A 33 -7.39 -2.86 2.55
N ILE A 34 -7.59 -3.90 1.77
CA ILE A 34 -6.53 -4.55 1.01
C ILE A 34 -6.98 -4.58 -0.44
N PRO A 35 -6.40 -3.75 -1.32
CA PRO A 35 -6.73 -3.77 -2.73
C PRO A 35 -6.50 -5.15 -3.34
N LEU A 36 -7.50 -5.68 -4.02
CA LEU A 36 -7.44 -6.88 -4.85
C LEU A 36 -7.16 -6.52 -6.31
N SER A 37 -7.51 -5.28 -6.67
CA SER A 37 -7.20 -4.66 -7.97
C SER A 37 -7.25 -3.14 -7.84
N GLY A 38 -6.51 -2.46 -8.71
CA GLY A 38 -6.45 -1.00 -8.74
C GLY A 38 -5.44 -0.41 -7.75
N VAL A 39 -5.48 0.92 -7.58
CA VAL A 39 -4.48 1.68 -6.81
C VAL A 39 -5.16 2.69 -5.90
N ILE A 40 -4.77 2.71 -4.63
CA ILE A 40 -5.14 3.74 -3.65
C ILE A 40 -3.93 4.64 -3.41
N ASN A 41 -4.11 5.94 -3.60
CA ASN A 41 -3.09 6.93 -3.30
C ASN A 41 -3.33 7.61 -1.95
N THR A 42 -2.23 7.85 -1.24
CA THR A 42 -2.21 8.65 -0.02
C THR A 42 -1.71 10.06 -0.36
N TYR A 43 -2.45 11.08 0.07
CA TYR A 43 -2.14 12.49 -0.18
C TYR A 43 -2.03 13.27 1.13
N SER A 44 -1.02 14.14 1.22
CA SER A 44 -1.03 15.28 2.13
C SER A 44 -1.70 16.47 1.45
N CYS A 45 -2.34 17.33 2.23
CA CYS A 45 -2.86 18.61 1.77
C CYS A 45 -2.20 19.71 2.60
N ASP A 46 -1.62 20.71 1.94
CA ASP A 46 -1.03 21.85 2.62
C ASP A 46 -2.11 22.91 2.96
N HIS A 47 -1.70 23.98 3.65
CA HIS A 47 -2.60 25.06 4.07
C HIS A 47 -3.23 25.84 2.90
N ASN A 48 -2.69 25.72 1.69
CA ASN A 48 -3.24 26.30 0.46
C ASN A 48 -4.18 25.36 -0.28
N GLY A 49 -4.43 24.15 0.26
CA GLY A 49 -5.26 23.13 -0.39
C GLY A 49 -4.53 22.33 -1.48
N ILE A 50 -3.21 22.48 -1.62
CA ILE A 50 -2.45 21.75 -2.63
C ILE A 50 -2.20 20.31 -2.14
N GLU A 51 -2.73 19.37 -2.89
CA GLU A 51 -2.54 17.94 -2.63
C GLU A 51 -1.22 17.44 -3.22
N ARG A 52 -0.46 16.72 -2.39
CA ARG A 52 0.79 16.04 -2.82
C ARG A 52 0.69 14.57 -2.50
N ARG A 53 0.90 13.74 -3.52
CA ARG A 53 0.93 12.29 -3.35
C ARG A 53 2.15 11.87 -2.54
N ILE A 54 1.91 11.16 -1.45
CA ILE A 54 2.96 10.63 -0.58
C ILE A 54 3.37 9.23 -1.04
N ILE A 55 2.40 8.30 -1.11
CA ILE A 55 2.64 6.90 -1.45
C ILE A 55 1.40 6.32 -2.13
N SER A 56 1.59 5.28 -2.92
CA SER A 56 0.52 4.49 -3.51
C SER A 56 0.47 3.11 -2.84
N ALA A 57 -0.73 2.61 -2.65
CA ALA A 57 -0.97 1.22 -2.26
C ALA A 57 -1.55 0.47 -3.46
N LYS A 58 -0.93 -0.66 -3.75
CA LYS A 58 -1.30 -1.60 -4.82
C LYS A 58 -1.91 -2.86 -4.22
N GLU A 59 -2.12 -3.87 -5.06
CA GLU A 59 -2.65 -5.15 -4.65
C GLU A 59 -1.91 -5.73 -3.45
N TYR A 60 -2.67 -6.27 -2.51
CA TYR A 60 -2.24 -6.92 -1.27
C TYR A 60 -1.60 -6.01 -0.21
N GLU A 61 -1.55 -4.70 -0.43
CA GLU A 61 -1.03 -3.74 0.55
C GLU A 61 -2.14 -3.21 1.46
N LEU A 62 -1.98 -3.41 2.78
CA LEU A 62 -2.95 -2.93 3.77
C LEU A 62 -3.00 -1.40 3.84
N VAL A 63 -4.22 -0.86 3.86
CA VAL A 63 -4.51 0.59 3.95
C VAL A 63 -5.54 0.86 5.04
N PRO A 64 -5.29 1.78 5.98
CA PRO A 64 -3.99 2.41 6.26
C PRO A 64 -2.96 1.40 6.74
N ASN A 65 -1.68 1.62 6.43
CA ASN A 65 -0.62 0.66 6.73
C ASN A 65 -0.43 0.35 8.22
N ASN A 66 -0.75 1.30 9.10
CA ASN A 66 -0.65 1.16 10.55
C ASN A 66 -1.93 0.62 11.21
N TRP A 67 -3.01 0.45 10.45
CA TRP A 67 -4.33 0.11 11.00
C TRP A 67 -4.34 -1.19 11.84
N LEU A 68 -3.58 -2.19 11.41
CA LEU A 68 -3.53 -3.48 12.11
C LEU A 68 -2.91 -3.38 13.51
N ILE A 69 -1.89 -2.52 13.66
CA ILE A 69 -1.10 -2.38 14.90
C ILE A 69 -1.63 -1.25 15.77
N SER A 70 -2.08 -0.16 15.16
CA SER A 70 -2.53 1.05 15.84
C SER A 70 -3.94 1.46 15.42
N PRO A 71 -4.94 0.62 15.64
CA PRO A 71 -6.27 0.78 15.05
C PRO A 71 -7.07 1.96 15.58
N SER A 72 -6.70 2.53 16.72
CA SER A 72 -7.39 3.68 17.34
C SER A 72 -6.77 5.02 16.96
N VAL A 73 -5.69 5.01 16.19
CA VAL A 73 -5.01 6.24 15.76
C VAL A 73 -5.73 6.81 14.52
N PRO A 74 -6.19 8.08 14.58
CA PRO A 74 -6.74 8.73 13.40
C PRO A 74 -5.75 8.79 12.25
N VAL A 75 -6.24 8.71 11.02
CA VAL A 75 -5.39 8.92 9.85
C VAL A 75 -5.05 10.39 9.69
N ASN A 76 -3.81 10.67 9.24
CA ASN A 76 -3.32 12.04 9.05
C ASN A 76 -3.40 12.49 7.58
N TYR A 77 -3.80 11.60 6.69
CA TYR A 77 -3.74 11.80 5.25
C TYR A 77 -5.06 11.46 4.58
N TYR A 78 -5.28 12.02 3.38
CA TYR A 78 -6.33 11.56 2.50
C TYR A 78 -5.92 10.24 1.85
N TYR A 79 -6.85 9.29 1.78
CA TYR A 79 -6.72 8.07 0.97
C TYR A 79 -7.78 8.13 -0.12
N LYS A 80 -7.34 8.11 -1.38
CA LYS A 80 -8.23 8.23 -2.54
C LYS A 80 -7.99 7.08 -3.51
N ALA A 81 -9.05 6.58 -4.09
CA ALA A 81 -8.97 5.65 -5.22
C ALA A 81 -8.37 6.41 -6.43
N TYR A 82 -7.21 5.97 -6.90
CA TYR A 82 -6.58 6.57 -8.07
C TYR A 82 -7.12 5.98 -9.37
N THR A 83 -7.44 4.71 -9.38
CA THR A 83 -8.19 4.00 -10.40
C THR A 83 -9.47 3.48 -9.78
N ASP A 84 -10.32 2.79 -10.53
CA ASP A 84 -11.33 1.93 -9.94
C ASP A 84 -10.61 0.86 -9.11
N VAL A 85 -11.07 0.63 -7.88
CA VAL A 85 -10.44 -0.24 -6.89
C VAL A 85 -11.45 -1.23 -6.34
N VAL A 86 -11.04 -2.49 -6.25
CA VAL A 86 -11.78 -3.53 -5.53
C VAL A 86 -10.94 -3.92 -4.32
N CYS A 87 -11.50 -3.80 -3.11
CA CYS A 87 -10.80 -4.08 -1.86
C CYS A 87 -11.47 -5.19 -1.06
N ALA A 88 -10.66 -6.08 -0.47
CA ALA A 88 -11.08 -6.88 0.66
C ALA A 88 -11.14 -5.99 1.92
N ILE A 89 -12.19 -6.18 2.73
CA ILE A 89 -12.39 -5.43 3.98
C ILE A 89 -11.88 -6.28 5.13
N ALA A 90 -10.84 -5.79 5.79
CA ALA A 90 -10.26 -6.42 6.98
C ALA A 90 -10.99 -5.91 8.24
N ASP A 91 -11.73 -6.79 8.92
CA ASP A 91 -12.31 -6.49 10.22
C ASP A 91 -11.25 -6.54 11.32
N ARG A 92 -11.41 -5.68 12.32
CA ARG A 92 -10.43 -5.51 13.42
C ARG A 92 -10.28 -6.75 14.31
N ARG A 93 -11.30 -7.60 14.42
CA ARG A 93 -11.29 -8.79 15.27
C ARG A 93 -10.97 -10.04 14.47
N GLU A 94 -11.58 -10.16 13.31
CA GLU A 94 -11.52 -11.36 12.49
C GLU A 94 -10.18 -11.47 11.73
N PHE A 95 -9.75 -10.40 11.07
CA PHE A 95 -8.55 -10.43 10.24
C PHE A 95 -7.28 -10.80 11.00
N PRO A 96 -6.97 -10.24 12.20
CA PRO A 96 -5.83 -10.69 12.99
C PRO A 96 -5.90 -12.16 13.40
N ARG A 97 -7.10 -12.68 13.70
CA ARG A 97 -7.28 -14.11 14.03
C ARG A 97 -6.98 -15.00 12.85
N LEU A 98 -7.46 -14.64 11.66
CA LEU A 98 -7.17 -15.35 10.41
C LEU A 98 -5.67 -15.37 10.11
N LEU A 99 -4.97 -14.25 10.29
CA LEU A 99 -3.52 -14.16 10.11
C LEU A 99 -2.77 -15.03 11.12
N MET A 100 -3.16 -14.98 12.41
CA MET A 100 -2.50 -15.78 13.45
C MET A 100 -2.72 -17.28 13.27
N SER A 101 -3.85 -17.69 12.72
CA SER A 101 -4.10 -19.10 12.38
C SER A 101 -3.41 -19.55 11.09
N ASN A 102 -2.81 -18.62 10.33
CA ASN A 102 -2.07 -18.91 9.10
C ASN A 102 -0.73 -18.15 9.07
N PRO A 103 0.32 -18.71 9.71
CA PRO A 103 1.62 -18.06 9.80
C PRO A 103 2.25 -17.71 8.45
N GLU A 104 1.97 -18.50 7.42
CA GLU A 104 2.49 -18.26 6.08
C GLU A 104 1.89 -16.99 5.44
N ALA A 105 0.58 -16.78 5.63
CA ALA A 105 -0.09 -15.57 5.16
C ALA A 105 0.36 -14.33 5.97
N LEU A 106 0.59 -14.48 7.27
CA LEU A 106 1.16 -13.43 8.10
C LEU A 106 2.57 -13.04 7.61
N TYR A 107 3.40 -14.03 7.32
CA TYR A 107 4.76 -13.79 6.79
C TYR A 107 4.71 -13.07 5.43
N GLU A 108 3.81 -13.47 4.55
CA GLU A 108 3.62 -12.79 3.25
C GLU A 108 3.16 -11.35 3.43
N LEU A 109 2.22 -11.07 4.35
CA LEU A 109 1.82 -9.70 4.66
C LEU A 109 3.01 -8.86 5.15
N LEU A 110 3.88 -9.43 5.99
CA LEU A 110 5.10 -8.76 6.44
C LEU A 110 6.05 -8.47 5.28
N LEU A 111 6.24 -9.41 4.35
CA LEU A 111 7.06 -9.18 3.15
C LEU A 111 6.51 -8.05 2.28
N VAL A 112 5.20 -7.99 2.09
CA VAL A 112 4.54 -6.92 1.35
C VAL A 112 4.80 -5.57 2.02
N GLN A 113 4.69 -5.49 3.36
CA GLN A 113 4.96 -4.26 4.11
C GLN A 113 6.44 -3.87 4.07
N ASP A 114 7.37 -4.83 4.16
CA ASP A 114 8.81 -4.54 4.03
C ASP A 114 9.14 -3.99 2.63
N ASN A 115 8.66 -4.61 1.58
CA ASN A 115 8.84 -4.11 0.21
C ASN A 115 8.34 -2.67 0.04
N ARG A 116 7.21 -2.34 0.65
CA ARG A 116 6.66 -0.98 0.66
C ARG A 116 7.57 -0.01 1.42
N MET A 117 8.13 -0.43 2.54
CA MET A 117 9.11 0.35 3.30
C MET A 117 10.37 0.61 2.49
N GLN A 118 10.91 -0.39 1.80
CA GLN A 118 12.07 -0.24 0.93
C GLN A 118 11.80 0.75 -0.21
N ALA A 119 10.63 0.67 -0.85
CA ALA A 119 10.22 1.63 -1.87
C ALA A 119 10.17 3.07 -1.34
N ALA A 120 9.66 3.27 -0.11
CA ALA A 120 9.63 4.57 0.53
C ALA A 120 11.05 5.12 0.81
N LYS A 121 11.98 4.26 1.28
CA LYS A 121 13.39 4.63 1.49
C LYS A 121 14.06 5.08 0.19
N TYR A 122 13.92 4.34 -0.89
CA TYR A 122 14.45 4.74 -2.20
C TYR A 122 13.92 6.09 -2.67
N ARG A 123 12.64 6.35 -2.42
CA ARG A 123 12.04 7.65 -2.76
C ARG A 123 12.65 8.77 -1.95
N ILE A 124 12.89 8.56 -0.65
CA ILE A 124 13.56 9.55 0.21
C ILE A 124 14.98 9.78 -0.30
N GLU A 125 15.76 8.72 -0.55
CA GLU A 125 17.11 8.83 -1.11
C GLU A 125 17.14 9.62 -2.42
N THR A 126 16.17 9.37 -3.31
CA THR A 126 16.05 10.13 -4.55
C THR A 126 15.79 11.62 -4.30
N LEU A 127 14.90 11.95 -3.36
CA LEU A 127 14.51 13.33 -3.09
C LEU A 127 15.60 14.16 -2.42
N ILE A 128 16.45 13.55 -1.58
CA ILE A 128 17.54 14.22 -0.89
C ILE A 128 18.76 14.51 -1.78
N GLN A 129 18.85 13.93 -3.00
CA GLN A 129 19.95 14.23 -3.91
C GLN A 129 19.96 15.70 -4.27
N PRO A 130 21.13 16.40 -4.21
CA PRO A 130 21.19 17.86 -4.41
C PRO A 130 20.95 18.25 -5.86
N LYS A 131 21.35 17.43 -6.82
CA LYS A 131 21.27 17.73 -8.25
C LYS A 131 20.13 16.96 -8.92
N ALA A 132 19.44 17.59 -9.86
CA ALA A 132 18.36 16.98 -10.63
C ALA A 132 18.82 15.73 -11.40
N ILE A 133 20.04 15.74 -11.94
CA ILE A 133 20.61 14.58 -12.65
C ILE A 133 20.78 13.37 -11.71
N ASP A 134 21.24 13.60 -10.48
CA ASP A 134 21.43 12.53 -9.51
C ASP A 134 20.07 11.95 -9.09
N LYS A 135 19.03 12.78 -8.94
CA LYS A 135 17.65 12.32 -8.70
C LYS A 135 17.15 11.40 -9.81
N LEU A 136 17.42 11.75 -11.06
CA LEU A 136 17.07 10.90 -12.20
C LEU A 136 17.83 9.58 -12.20
N LEU A 137 19.13 9.61 -11.94
CA LEU A 137 19.97 8.40 -11.88
C LEU A 137 19.49 7.44 -10.77
N TYR A 138 19.18 7.95 -9.58
CA TYR A 138 18.63 7.16 -8.49
C TYR A 138 17.27 6.56 -8.84
N MET A 139 16.40 7.34 -9.50
CA MET A 139 15.10 6.85 -9.96
C MET A 139 15.27 5.73 -11.00
N PHE A 140 16.14 5.89 -11.98
CA PHE A 140 16.41 4.86 -12.99
C PHE A 140 17.02 3.59 -12.37
N ARG A 141 17.97 3.75 -11.45
CA ARG A 141 18.53 2.62 -10.70
C ARG A 141 17.44 1.84 -9.97
N TYR A 142 16.54 2.51 -9.26
CA TYR A 142 15.41 1.87 -8.61
C TYR A 142 14.52 1.10 -9.61
N MET A 143 14.24 1.70 -10.77
CA MET A 143 13.43 1.05 -11.81
C MET A 143 14.10 -0.22 -12.34
N VAL A 144 15.41 -0.18 -12.57
CA VAL A 144 16.18 -1.34 -13.04
C VAL A 144 16.25 -2.43 -11.95
N GLU A 145 16.54 -2.08 -10.72
CA GLU A 145 16.75 -3.05 -9.63
C GLU A 145 15.44 -3.66 -9.09
N ARG A 146 14.31 -2.93 -9.18
CA ARG A 146 13.05 -3.31 -8.51
C ARG A 146 11.85 -3.48 -9.43
N VAL A 147 11.89 -2.93 -10.64
CA VAL A 147 10.76 -2.94 -11.58
C VAL A 147 11.08 -3.74 -12.83
N SER A 148 12.35 -4.09 -13.08
CA SER A 148 12.71 -5.00 -14.17
C SER A 148 11.98 -6.32 -14.00
N LEU A 149 11.17 -6.65 -14.98
CA LEU A 149 10.49 -7.94 -15.11
C LEU A 149 11.54 -9.06 -15.00
N PRO A 150 11.20 -10.21 -14.41
CA PRO A 150 12.07 -11.38 -14.47
C PRO A 150 12.37 -11.66 -15.95
N THR A 151 13.63 -11.52 -16.32
CA THR A 151 14.10 -11.96 -17.63
C THR A 151 13.99 -13.49 -17.65
N ASP A 152 13.51 -14.03 -18.78
CA ASP A 152 13.32 -15.47 -19.09
C ASP A 152 14.57 -16.36 -18.91
N LYS A 153 15.38 -16.15 -17.88
CA LYS A 153 16.59 -16.93 -17.61
C LYS A 153 16.45 -17.99 -16.52
N ASP A 154 15.28 -18.12 -15.90
CA ASP A 154 15.01 -19.14 -14.89
C ASP A 154 14.09 -20.28 -15.39
N ILE A 155 14.05 -20.51 -16.72
CA ILE A 155 13.49 -21.73 -17.32
C ILE A 155 14.64 -22.53 -17.92
N GLY A 156 15.26 -23.31 -17.07
CA GLY A 156 16.29 -24.28 -17.43
C GLY A 156 16.27 -25.42 -16.44
#